data_c1d18b0d1c5101e06700c33a50447820
#
_entry.id   c1d18b0d1c5101e06700c33a50447820
#
_cell.length_a   1.000
_cell.length_b   1.000
_cell.length_c   1.000
_cell.angle_alpha   90.00
_cell.angle_beta   90.00
_cell.angle_gamma   90.00
#
_symmetry.space_group_name_H-M   'P 1'
#
loop_
_entity.id
_entity.type
_entity.pdbx_description
1 polymer ?
#
loop_
_entity_poly.entity_id
_entity_poly.type
_entity_poly.pdbx_seq_one_letter_code
_entity_poly.pdbx_strand_id
1 'polypeptide(L)'
;PDIKRLVVYSRDELKQWELQQLYPESQYPQLRFFLGDVRDQTRLRRALERVDTVVHAAALKQVPAAEYNPIEFINTNVLGADNVVQACLDTDVKRVVALSTDKAAAPINLYGATKLCSDKLFIAANNIKGSRDLRFSVVRYGNVMGSRGSVIPFFLEKAKTGVLPITDPA
;
A
#
# COMPACT_ATOMS: atom_id res chain seq x y z
N PRO A 1 -19.47 -12.76 -2.04
CA PRO A 1 -19.00 -13.00 -3.41
C PRO A 1 -17.81 -13.95 -3.35
N ASP A 2 -17.86 -15.02 -4.14
CA ASP A 2 -16.80 -16.01 -4.18
C ASP A 2 -15.60 -15.40 -4.93
N ILE A 3 -14.50 -15.20 -4.23
CA ILE A 3 -13.24 -14.74 -4.83
C ILE A 3 -12.65 -15.91 -5.62
N LYS A 4 -12.63 -15.78 -6.95
CA LYS A 4 -12.07 -16.82 -7.84
C LYS A 4 -10.54 -16.86 -7.80
N ARG A 5 -9.90 -15.69 -7.59
CA ARG A 5 -8.45 -15.56 -7.50
C ARG A 5 -8.11 -14.37 -6.63
N LEU A 6 -7.18 -14.55 -5.71
CA LEU A 6 -6.56 -13.49 -4.91
C LEU A 6 -5.05 -13.50 -5.17
N VAL A 7 -4.55 -12.43 -5.77
CA VAL A 7 -3.12 -12.26 -6.06
C VAL A 7 -2.49 -11.40 -4.97
N VAL A 8 -1.51 -11.93 -4.27
CA VAL A 8 -0.66 -11.20 -3.33
C VAL A 8 0.61 -10.80 -4.07
N TYR A 9 0.78 -9.51 -4.32
CA TYR A 9 1.95 -8.94 -4.98
C TYR A 9 2.81 -8.19 -3.96
N SER A 10 4.02 -8.63 -3.73
CA SER A 10 4.93 -8.05 -2.73
C SER A 10 6.38 -8.36 -3.09
N ARG A 11 7.30 -7.48 -2.67
CA ARG A 11 8.75 -7.72 -2.75
C ARG A 11 9.30 -8.55 -1.59
N ASP A 12 8.51 -8.80 -0.56
CA ASP A 12 8.91 -9.49 0.66
C ASP A 12 8.65 -11.00 0.51
N GLU A 13 9.69 -11.72 0.08
CA GLU A 13 9.66 -13.17 -0.12
C GLU A 13 9.32 -13.93 1.17
N LEU A 14 9.93 -13.53 2.29
CA LEU A 14 9.73 -14.21 3.57
C LEU A 14 8.28 -14.13 4.03
N LYS A 15 7.67 -12.94 3.95
CA LYS A 15 6.25 -12.78 4.31
C LYS A 15 5.32 -13.55 3.37
N GLN A 16 5.66 -13.65 2.09
CA GLN A 16 4.88 -14.48 1.17
C GLN A 16 4.97 -15.96 1.56
N TRP A 17 6.15 -16.43 1.91
CA TRP A 17 6.34 -17.80 2.41
C TRP A 17 5.58 -18.05 3.71
N GLU A 18 5.67 -17.14 4.70
CA GLU A 18 4.92 -17.22 5.95
C GLU A 18 3.40 -17.31 5.69
N LEU A 19 2.88 -16.47 4.77
CA LEU A 19 1.47 -16.52 4.39
C LEU A 19 1.09 -17.85 3.72
N GLN A 20 1.97 -18.45 2.92
CA GLN A 20 1.73 -19.76 2.32
C GLN A 20 1.64 -20.88 3.36
N GLN A 21 2.38 -20.76 4.48
CA GLN A 21 2.27 -21.72 5.59
C GLN A 21 0.93 -21.57 6.33
N LEU A 22 0.46 -20.33 6.51
CA LEU A 22 -0.83 -20.06 7.17
C LEU A 22 -2.04 -20.36 6.28
N TYR A 23 -1.89 -20.19 4.97
CA TYR A 23 -2.95 -20.35 3.97
C TYR A 23 -2.48 -21.29 2.85
N PRO A 24 -2.33 -22.59 3.12
CA PRO A 24 -1.80 -23.55 2.16
C PRO A 24 -2.72 -23.72 0.94
N GLU A 25 -2.14 -23.97 -0.22
CA GLU A 25 -2.87 -24.12 -1.49
C GLU A 25 -3.96 -25.19 -1.45
N SER A 26 -3.75 -26.26 -0.66
CA SER A 26 -4.72 -27.33 -0.46
C SER A 26 -6.06 -26.86 0.13
N GLN A 27 -6.04 -25.79 0.94
CA GLN A 27 -7.23 -25.19 1.56
C GLN A 27 -7.66 -23.89 0.87
N TYR A 28 -6.70 -23.19 0.24
CA TYR A 28 -6.91 -21.88 -0.38
C TYR A 28 -6.42 -21.85 -1.84
N PRO A 29 -6.99 -22.69 -2.73
CA PRO A 29 -6.52 -22.83 -4.11
C PRO A 29 -6.67 -21.57 -4.96
N GLN A 30 -7.41 -20.55 -4.48
CA GLN A 30 -7.57 -19.27 -5.14
C GLN A 30 -6.39 -18.31 -4.90
N LEU A 31 -5.51 -18.56 -3.92
CA LEU A 31 -4.36 -17.70 -3.63
C LEU A 31 -3.26 -17.87 -4.68
N ARG A 32 -2.67 -16.74 -5.06
CA ARG A 32 -1.48 -16.69 -5.92
C ARG A 32 -0.50 -15.67 -5.36
N PHE A 33 0.76 -16.03 -5.34
CA PHE A 33 1.82 -15.19 -4.81
C PHE A 33 2.74 -14.77 -5.95
N PHE A 34 2.84 -13.45 -6.15
CA PHE A 34 3.71 -12.84 -7.14
C PHE A 34 4.79 -12.02 -6.45
N LEU A 35 6.03 -12.45 -6.58
CA LEU A 35 7.15 -11.65 -6.14
C LEU A 35 7.40 -10.50 -7.13
N GLY A 36 7.40 -9.26 -6.62
CA GLY A 36 7.63 -8.07 -7.43
C GLY A 36 7.55 -6.78 -6.63
N ASP A 37 8.06 -5.71 -7.21
CA ASP A 37 8.09 -4.36 -6.63
C ASP A 37 7.15 -3.45 -7.42
N VAL A 38 6.44 -2.54 -6.75
CA VAL A 38 5.58 -1.53 -7.41
C VAL A 38 6.36 -0.55 -8.29
N ARG A 39 7.67 -0.49 -8.13
CA ARG A 39 8.58 0.27 -9.00
C ARG A 39 8.82 -0.39 -10.36
N ASP A 40 8.42 -1.64 -10.53
CA ASP A 40 8.48 -2.39 -11.79
C ASP A 40 7.11 -2.45 -12.46
N GLN A 41 6.84 -1.50 -13.35
CA GLN A 41 5.60 -1.41 -14.10
C GLN A 41 5.35 -2.65 -14.99
N THR A 42 6.40 -3.19 -15.59
CA THR A 42 6.28 -4.36 -16.47
C THR A 42 5.83 -5.59 -15.69
N ARG A 43 6.39 -5.77 -14.50
CA ARG A 43 6.00 -6.86 -13.60
C ARG A 43 4.58 -6.69 -13.07
N LEU A 44 4.19 -5.44 -12.74
CA LEU A 44 2.82 -5.12 -12.31
C LEU A 44 1.79 -5.49 -13.39
N ARG A 45 2.02 -5.10 -14.66
CA ARG A 45 1.11 -5.43 -15.77
C ARG A 45 0.86 -6.93 -15.88
N ARG A 46 1.90 -7.76 -15.77
CA ARG A 46 1.76 -9.22 -15.77
C ARG A 46 0.98 -9.75 -14.57
N ALA A 47 1.19 -9.17 -13.39
CA ALA A 47 0.47 -9.57 -12.18
C ALA A 47 -1.01 -9.19 -12.23
N LEU A 48 -1.37 -8.15 -12.99
CA LEU A 48 -2.73 -7.64 -13.13
C LEU A 48 -3.54 -8.31 -14.26
N GLU A 49 -2.95 -9.24 -15.01
CA GLU A 49 -3.70 -9.98 -16.03
C GLU A 49 -4.91 -10.73 -15.42
N ARG A 50 -6.12 -10.44 -15.92
CA ARG A 50 -7.39 -10.99 -15.44
C ARG A 50 -7.70 -10.65 -13.97
N VAL A 51 -7.24 -9.50 -13.52
CA VAL A 51 -7.59 -8.94 -12.21
C VAL A 51 -8.67 -7.87 -12.41
N ASP A 52 -9.78 -7.98 -11.69
CA ASP A 52 -10.88 -7.02 -11.74
C ASP A 52 -10.69 -5.89 -10.73
N THR A 53 -10.13 -6.20 -9.56
CA THR A 53 -10.03 -5.27 -8.44
C THR A 53 -8.63 -5.26 -7.86
N VAL A 54 -8.10 -4.07 -7.64
CA VAL A 54 -6.77 -3.82 -7.04
C VAL A 54 -6.93 -3.10 -5.71
N VAL A 55 -6.30 -3.61 -4.67
CA VAL A 55 -6.07 -2.89 -3.40
C VAL A 55 -4.60 -2.53 -3.33
N HIS A 56 -4.29 -1.25 -3.52
CA HIS A 56 -2.91 -0.75 -3.43
C HIS A 56 -2.58 -0.35 -1.99
N ALA A 57 -1.81 -1.22 -1.32
CA ALA A 57 -1.38 -1.02 0.07
C ALA A 57 0.15 -0.83 0.20
N ALA A 58 0.89 -0.93 -0.92
CA ALA A 58 2.34 -0.82 -0.89
C ALA A 58 2.78 0.63 -0.66
N ALA A 59 3.55 0.87 0.40
CA ALA A 59 4.15 2.17 0.69
C ALA A 59 5.29 2.04 1.70
N LEU A 60 6.22 2.97 1.68
CA LEU A 60 7.12 3.26 2.79
C LEU A 60 6.43 4.28 3.72
N LYS A 61 6.52 4.11 5.05
CA LYS A 61 5.74 4.89 6.01
C LYS A 61 6.50 5.47 7.20
N GLN A 62 7.75 5.07 7.41
CA GLN A 62 8.53 5.51 8.57
C GLN A 62 9.05 6.93 8.36
N VAL A 63 8.59 7.89 9.16
CA VAL A 63 8.91 9.32 9.01
C VAL A 63 10.42 9.59 9.09
N PRO A 64 11.17 9.11 10.10
CA PRO A 64 12.63 9.35 10.15
C PRO A 64 13.36 8.77 8.94
N ALA A 65 12.92 7.61 8.44
CA ALA A 65 13.50 7.00 7.25
C ALA A 65 13.19 7.80 5.98
N ALA A 66 12.04 8.48 5.92
CA ALA A 66 11.65 9.34 4.80
C ALA A 66 12.58 10.55 4.70
N GLU A 67 12.81 11.22 5.82
CA GLU A 67 13.70 12.40 5.86
C GLU A 67 15.15 12.06 5.51
N TYR A 68 15.61 10.87 5.87
CA TYR A 68 16.97 10.39 5.57
C TYR A 68 17.13 9.84 4.15
N ASN A 69 16.07 9.19 3.58
CA ASN A 69 16.09 8.56 2.27
C ASN A 69 14.96 9.08 1.37
N PRO A 70 14.91 10.37 1.05
CA PRO A 70 13.76 10.99 0.40
C PRO A 70 13.44 10.36 -0.96
N ILE A 71 14.44 10.05 -1.77
CA ILE A 71 14.25 9.49 -3.11
C ILE A 71 13.58 8.11 -3.09
N GLU A 72 13.86 7.28 -2.08
CA GLU A 72 13.25 5.96 -1.95
C GLU A 72 11.75 6.06 -1.66
N PHE A 73 11.35 7.08 -0.87
CA PHE A 73 9.94 7.37 -0.62
C PHE A 73 9.24 7.90 -1.87
N ILE A 74 9.89 8.78 -2.63
CA ILE A 74 9.36 9.26 -3.91
C ILE A 74 9.22 8.09 -4.89
N ASN A 75 10.26 7.29 -5.07
CA ASN A 75 10.23 6.14 -5.99
C ASN A 75 9.14 5.12 -5.63
N THR A 76 8.93 4.85 -4.34
CA THR A 76 7.96 3.85 -3.92
C THR A 76 6.53 4.42 -3.83
N ASN A 77 6.37 5.57 -3.16
CA ASN A 77 5.04 6.09 -2.84
C ASN A 77 4.44 6.93 -3.97
N VAL A 78 5.27 7.58 -4.79
CA VAL A 78 4.82 8.44 -5.90
C VAL A 78 4.94 7.73 -7.24
N LEU A 79 6.17 7.38 -7.65
CA LEU A 79 6.38 6.71 -8.94
C LEU A 79 5.80 5.29 -8.93
N GLY A 80 5.88 4.59 -7.80
CA GLY A 80 5.23 3.28 -7.64
C GLY A 80 3.70 3.38 -7.73
N ALA A 81 3.08 4.45 -7.22
CA ALA A 81 1.66 4.71 -7.40
C ALA A 81 1.30 4.98 -8.87
N ASP A 82 2.11 5.80 -9.57
CA ASP A 82 1.92 6.02 -11.01
C ASP A 82 2.05 4.72 -11.81
N ASN A 83 3.05 3.89 -11.52
CA ASN A 83 3.19 2.58 -12.16
C ASN A 83 1.95 1.70 -11.98
N VAL A 84 1.33 1.72 -10.80
CA VAL A 84 0.07 1.00 -10.54
C VAL A 84 -1.06 1.59 -11.38
N VAL A 85 -1.18 2.92 -11.47
CA VAL A 85 -2.17 3.60 -12.33
C VAL A 85 -1.98 3.19 -13.78
N GLN A 86 -0.76 3.30 -14.32
CA GLN A 86 -0.47 2.95 -15.71
C GLN A 86 -0.75 1.45 -15.99
N ALA A 87 -0.31 0.56 -15.10
CA ALA A 87 -0.57 -0.87 -15.25
C ALA A 87 -2.07 -1.20 -15.23
N CYS A 88 -2.87 -0.51 -14.41
CA CYS A 88 -4.33 -0.66 -14.40
C CYS A 88 -5.00 -0.09 -15.66
N LEU A 89 -4.48 1.01 -16.23
CA LEU A 89 -4.95 1.56 -17.50
C LEU A 89 -4.67 0.63 -18.68
N ASP A 90 -3.62 -0.18 -18.60
CA ASP A 90 -3.18 -1.09 -19.66
C ASP A 90 -3.78 -2.51 -19.54
N THR A 91 -4.62 -2.76 -18.53
CA THR A 91 -5.20 -4.08 -18.24
C THR A 91 -6.72 -3.99 -18.06
N ASP A 92 -7.38 -5.13 -17.79
CA ASP A 92 -8.85 -5.21 -17.65
C ASP A 92 -9.35 -4.88 -16.22
N VAL A 93 -8.55 -4.20 -15.42
CA VAL A 93 -8.92 -3.79 -14.07
C VAL A 93 -10.10 -2.83 -14.12
N LYS A 94 -11.07 -3.05 -13.23
CA LYS A 94 -12.31 -2.26 -13.13
C LYS A 94 -12.34 -1.36 -11.90
N ARG A 95 -11.71 -1.78 -10.81
CA ARG A 95 -11.75 -1.06 -9.53
C ARG A 95 -10.37 -1.02 -8.91
N VAL A 96 -9.96 0.18 -8.49
CA VAL A 96 -8.72 0.39 -7.74
C VAL A 96 -9.05 1.14 -6.46
N VAL A 97 -8.63 0.58 -5.33
CA VAL A 97 -8.71 1.22 -4.01
C VAL A 97 -7.28 1.43 -3.50
N ALA A 98 -6.84 2.67 -3.44
CA ALA A 98 -5.54 3.02 -2.89
C ALA A 98 -5.66 3.40 -1.41
N LEU A 99 -4.87 2.75 -0.58
CA LEU A 99 -4.81 3.04 0.85
C LEU A 99 -3.92 4.27 1.10
N SER A 100 -4.44 5.21 1.87
CA SER A 100 -3.76 6.45 2.24
C SER A 100 -3.78 6.67 3.76
N THR A 101 -3.52 7.87 4.21
CA THR A 101 -3.36 8.24 5.62
C THR A 101 -3.93 9.62 5.88
N ASP A 102 -4.34 9.88 7.12
CA ASP A 102 -4.67 11.19 7.64
C ASP A 102 -3.53 12.22 7.46
N LYS A 103 -2.27 11.74 7.51
CA LYS A 103 -1.06 12.57 7.33
C LYS A 103 -0.91 13.16 5.93
N ALA A 104 -1.69 12.68 4.96
CA ALA A 104 -1.79 13.26 3.62
C ALA A 104 -2.72 14.49 3.54
N ALA A 105 -3.50 14.79 4.58
CA ALA A 105 -4.46 15.90 4.57
C ALA A 105 -3.78 17.27 4.66
N ALA A 106 -2.81 17.40 5.57
CA ALA A 106 -1.98 18.59 5.73
C ALA A 106 -0.56 18.13 6.07
N PRO A 107 0.25 17.72 5.08
CA PRO A 107 1.50 17.03 5.32
C PRO A 107 2.54 17.96 5.94
N ILE A 108 3.08 17.57 7.09
CA ILE A 108 4.17 18.26 7.80
C ILE A 108 5.51 17.51 7.67
N ASN A 109 5.55 16.40 6.92
CA ASN A 109 6.73 15.59 6.67
C ASN A 109 6.67 14.96 5.29
N LEU A 110 7.81 14.43 4.81
CA LEU A 110 7.91 13.85 3.48
C LEU A 110 6.99 12.64 3.28
N TYR A 111 6.80 11.80 4.31
CA TYR A 111 5.87 10.67 4.19
C TYR A 111 4.46 11.15 3.84
N GLY A 112 3.93 12.11 4.59
CA GLY A 112 2.61 12.70 4.31
C GLY A 112 2.54 13.34 2.92
N ALA A 113 3.58 14.08 2.52
CA ALA A 113 3.67 14.73 1.21
C ALA A 113 3.66 13.70 0.07
N THR A 114 4.44 12.62 0.17
CA THR A 114 4.44 11.56 -0.86
C THR A 114 3.09 10.82 -0.93
N LYS A 115 2.39 10.63 0.20
CA LYS A 115 1.05 10.06 0.21
C LYS A 115 0.01 11.01 -0.40
N LEU A 116 0.13 12.32 -0.18
CA LEU A 116 -0.72 13.31 -0.86
C LEU A 116 -0.50 13.27 -2.38
N CYS A 117 0.74 13.20 -2.84
CA CYS A 117 1.04 13.04 -4.28
C CYS A 117 0.38 11.78 -4.84
N SER A 118 0.55 10.63 -4.16
CA SER A 118 -0.09 9.36 -4.52
C SER A 118 -1.62 9.49 -4.62
N ASP A 119 -2.26 10.12 -3.65
CA ASP A 119 -3.72 10.36 -3.65
C ASP A 119 -4.15 11.14 -4.89
N LYS A 120 -3.39 12.20 -5.23
CA LYS A 120 -3.69 13.02 -6.41
C LYS A 120 -3.53 12.24 -7.71
N LEU A 121 -2.51 11.38 -7.83
CA LEU A 121 -2.31 10.51 -9.01
C LEU A 121 -3.49 9.56 -9.19
N PHE A 122 -3.92 8.84 -8.14
CA PHE A 122 -5.06 7.92 -8.23
C PHE A 122 -6.36 8.64 -8.59
N ILE A 123 -6.64 9.79 -7.97
CA ILE A 123 -7.88 10.53 -8.26
C ILE A 123 -7.86 11.11 -9.68
N ALA A 124 -6.73 11.69 -10.10
CA ALA A 124 -6.57 12.25 -11.45
C ALA A 124 -6.65 11.18 -12.55
N ALA A 125 -6.27 9.93 -12.24
CA ALA A 125 -6.37 8.81 -13.18
C ALA A 125 -7.79 8.56 -13.69
N ASN A 126 -8.84 8.96 -12.95
CA ASN A 126 -10.21 8.91 -13.43
C ASN A 126 -10.46 9.80 -14.66
N ASN A 127 -9.66 10.85 -14.85
CA ASN A 127 -9.80 11.77 -16.00
C ASN A 127 -9.13 11.23 -17.27
N ILE A 128 -8.11 10.37 -17.13
CA ILE A 128 -7.33 9.85 -18.27
C ILE A 128 -7.71 8.42 -18.68
N LYS A 129 -8.64 7.78 -17.98
CA LYS A 129 -9.08 6.42 -18.28
C LYS A 129 -9.88 6.28 -19.59
N GLY A 130 -10.34 7.40 -20.17
CA GLY A 130 -11.21 7.39 -21.36
C GLY A 130 -12.55 6.71 -21.09
N SER A 131 -13.01 5.90 -22.03
CA SER A 131 -14.29 5.16 -21.95
C SER A 131 -14.22 3.85 -21.13
N ARG A 132 -13.08 3.52 -20.54
CA ARG A 132 -12.93 2.27 -19.76
C ARG A 132 -13.83 2.26 -18.52
N ASP A 133 -14.47 1.12 -18.22
CA ASP A 133 -15.15 0.89 -16.94
C ASP A 133 -14.13 0.63 -15.82
N LEU A 134 -13.26 1.61 -15.60
CA LEU A 134 -12.24 1.61 -14.58
C LEU A 134 -12.48 2.77 -13.62
N ARG A 135 -12.40 2.54 -12.31
CA ARG A 135 -12.56 3.57 -11.28
C ARG A 135 -11.46 3.48 -10.25
N PHE A 136 -10.85 4.62 -9.97
CA PHE A 136 -9.85 4.79 -8.94
C PHE A 136 -10.46 5.50 -7.73
N SER A 137 -10.20 4.97 -6.54
CA SER A 137 -10.65 5.52 -5.27
C SER A 137 -9.49 5.55 -4.28
N VAL A 138 -9.52 6.51 -3.37
CA VAL A 138 -8.56 6.63 -2.28
C VAL A 138 -9.30 6.53 -0.95
N VAL A 139 -8.77 5.74 -0.03
CA VAL A 139 -9.27 5.63 1.35
C VAL A 139 -8.21 6.17 2.29
N ARG A 140 -8.50 7.29 2.97
CA ARG A 140 -7.68 7.83 4.06
C ARG A 140 -8.18 7.31 5.39
N TYR A 141 -7.28 6.86 6.23
CA TYR A 141 -7.58 6.45 7.61
C TYR A 141 -6.48 6.93 8.56
N GLY A 142 -6.80 7.01 9.82
CA GLY A 142 -5.86 7.41 10.87
C GLY A 142 -4.96 6.26 11.32
N ASN A 143 -4.55 6.31 12.59
CA ASN A 143 -3.71 5.26 13.16
C ASN A 143 -4.49 3.94 13.31
N VAL A 144 -3.96 2.89 12.70
CA VAL A 144 -4.53 1.55 12.84
C VAL A 144 -4.07 0.94 14.16
N MET A 145 -5.03 0.65 15.04
CA MET A 145 -4.79 0.06 16.34
C MET A 145 -4.05 -1.30 16.20
N GLY A 146 -2.99 -1.49 16.97
CA GLY A 146 -2.21 -2.73 16.94
C GLY A 146 -1.30 -2.93 15.72
N SER A 147 -1.24 -1.98 14.78
CA SER A 147 -0.31 -2.10 13.65
C SER A 147 1.16 -2.03 14.09
N ARG A 148 2.04 -2.72 13.35
CA ARG A 148 3.49 -2.73 13.66
C ARG A 148 4.04 -1.30 13.65
N GLY A 149 4.73 -0.92 14.74
CA GLY A 149 5.27 0.43 14.94
C GLY A 149 4.22 1.49 15.28
N SER A 150 2.99 1.11 15.63
CA SER A 150 1.99 2.05 16.15
C SER A 150 2.16 2.27 17.66
N VAL A 151 1.53 3.35 18.15
CA VAL A 151 1.70 3.82 19.53
C VAL A 151 1.30 2.78 20.59
N ILE A 152 0.25 2.00 20.36
CA ILE A 152 -0.23 1.03 21.34
C ILE A 152 0.78 -0.12 21.58
N PRO A 153 1.24 -0.88 20.58
CA PRO A 153 2.30 -1.87 20.77
C PRO A 153 3.58 -1.27 21.37
N PHE A 154 3.96 -0.06 20.94
CA PHE A 154 5.11 0.65 21.48
C PHE A 154 4.96 0.93 22.98
N PHE A 155 3.81 1.46 23.41
CA PHE A 155 3.57 1.76 24.83
C PHE A 155 3.42 0.50 25.69
N LEU A 156 2.80 -0.56 25.18
CA LEU A 156 2.74 -1.85 25.88
C LEU A 156 4.13 -2.43 26.12
N GLU A 157 5.04 -2.26 25.16
CA GLU A 157 6.44 -2.68 25.35
C GLU A 157 7.16 -1.79 26.36
N LYS A 158 7.02 -0.46 26.26
CA LYS A 158 7.65 0.51 27.17
C LYS A 158 7.09 0.41 28.58
N ALA A 159 5.82 0.12 28.76
CA ALA A 159 5.22 -0.08 30.09
C ALA A 159 5.96 -1.13 30.92
N LYS A 160 6.57 -2.14 30.28
CA LYS A 160 7.40 -3.15 30.97
C LYS A 160 8.65 -2.55 31.64
N THR A 161 9.11 -1.39 31.19
CA THR A 161 10.25 -0.65 31.77
C THR A 161 9.82 0.32 32.89
N GLY A 162 8.52 0.46 33.15
CA GLY A 162 7.97 1.41 34.13
C GLY A 162 7.97 2.87 33.66
N VAL A 163 8.40 3.18 32.43
CA VAL A 163 8.49 4.54 31.90
C VAL A 163 7.76 4.62 30.56
N LEU A 164 6.78 5.55 30.46
CA LEU A 164 6.10 5.87 29.21
C LEU A 164 6.61 7.24 28.71
N PRO A 165 7.22 7.31 27.50
CA PRO A 165 7.63 8.58 26.93
C PRO A 165 6.39 9.37 26.45
N ILE A 166 6.23 10.58 26.95
CA ILE A 166 5.18 11.52 26.53
C ILE A 166 5.86 12.61 25.71
N THR A 167 5.39 12.84 24.48
CA THR A 167 5.99 13.82 23.56
C THR A 167 5.56 15.23 23.90
N ASP A 168 4.31 15.39 24.32
CA ASP A 168 3.73 16.66 24.76
C ASP A 168 2.78 16.38 25.94
N PRO A 169 3.07 16.88 27.14
CA PRO A 169 2.25 16.67 28.33
C PRO A 169 1.10 17.68 28.50
N ALA A 170 0.94 18.67 27.58
CA ALA A 170 -0.09 19.69 27.63
C ALA A 170 -1.42 19.24 27.05
#